data_75330ca06cc825309f116fe12729c736
#
_entry.id   75330ca06cc825309f116fe12729c736
#
_cell.length_a   1.000
_cell.length_b   1.000
_cell.length_c   1.000
_cell.angle_alpha   90.00
_cell.angle_beta   90.00
_cell.angle_gamma   90.00
#
_symmetry.space_group_name_H-M   'P 1'
#
loop_
_entity.id
_entity.type
_entity.pdbx_description
1 polymer ?
#
loop_
_entity_poly.entity_id
_entity_poly.type
_entity_poly.pdbx_seq_one_letter_code
_entity_poly.pdbx_strand_id
1 'polypeptide(L)'
;MKRILLAAMASIALLISSCGKSDDSSGDITGIWQLESETVNGQSQTINDCEKKSAVAITQNQITSHNFSEVPGFCRYNKHVVHAYKIEGNTIKSNEDSSINLPFSVSGNTLTVESVRGQEKTIIKYRKITQAQLDAILATVNNGGN
;
A
#
# COMPACT_ATOMS: atom_id res chain seq x y z
N MET A 1 6.36 26.22 70.99
CA MET A 1 7.15 26.97 70.01
C MET A 1 7.73 25.97 69.04
N LYS A 2 7.15 25.81 67.85
CA LYS A 2 7.85 25.40 66.64
C LYS A 2 6.79 25.29 65.54
N ARG A 3 6.87 26.21 64.63
CA ARG A 3 5.94 26.35 63.50
C ARG A 3 6.34 25.32 62.43
N ILE A 4 5.41 24.47 62.07
CA ILE A 4 5.56 23.55 60.93
C ILE A 4 4.75 24.13 59.80
N LEU A 5 5.47 24.62 58.78
CA LEU A 5 4.92 25.06 57.52
C LEU A 5 4.61 23.81 56.66
N LEU A 6 3.38 23.52 56.47
CA LEU A 6 2.90 22.53 55.47
C LEU A 6 2.84 23.21 54.10
N ALA A 7 3.82 22.92 53.26
CA ALA A 7 3.76 23.27 51.83
C ALA A 7 2.94 22.21 51.10
N ALA A 8 1.71 22.57 50.77
CA ALA A 8 0.87 21.77 49.89
C ALA A 8 1.36 21.93 48.45
N MET A 9 2.05 20.94 47.90
CA MET A 9 2.31 20.85 46.46
C MET A 9 1.10 20.27 45.78
N ALA A 10 0.34 21.15 45.13
CA ALA A 10 -0.72 20.76 44.22
C ALA A 10 -0.11 20.23 42.92
N SER A 11 -0.05 18.92 42.79
CA SER A 11 0.31 18.26 41.54
C SER A 11 -0.85 18.40 40.53
N ILE A 12 -0.73 19.33 39.60
CA ILE A 12 -1.63 19.43 38.47
C ILE A 12 -1.24 18.31 37.50
N ALA A 13 -1.97 17.21 37.56
CA ALA A 13 -1.94 16.18 36.52
C ALA A 13 -2.62 16.75 35.27
N LEU A 14 -1.82 17.23 34.32
CA LEU A 14 -2.27 17.51 32.98
C LEU A 14 -2.60 16.18 32.29
N LEU A 15 -3.86 15.79 32.37
CA LEU A 15 -4.41 14.77 31.49
C LEU A 15 -4.44 15.35 30.08
N ILE A 16 -3.35 15.11 29.35
CA ILE A 16 -3.37 15.29 27.92
C ILE A 16 -4.26 14.16 27.39
N SER A 17 -5.56 14.44 27.31
CA SER A 17 -6.47 13.67 26.46
C SER A 17 -6.01 13.88 25.03
N SER A 18 -5.05 13.06 24.58
CA SER A 18 -4.80 12.85 23.19
C SER A 18 -6.07 12.20 22.63
N CYS A 19 -7.06 13.02 22.31
CA CYS A 19 -8.07 12.67 21.32
C CYS A 19 -7.29 12.48 20.02
N GLY A 20 -6.80 11.27 19.79
CA GLY A 20 -6.41 10.83 18.46
C GLY A 20 -7.67 10.88 17.60
N LYS A 21 -7.94 12.03 16.98
CA LYS A 21 -8.61 12.02 15.70
C LYS A 21 -7.74 11.13 14.84
N SER A 22 -8.18 9.93 14.55
CA SER A 22 -7.83 9.23 13.33
C SER A 22 -8.30 10.15 12.22
N ASP A 23 -7.43 11.07 11.80
CA ASP A 23 -7.53 11.67 10.50
C ASP A 23 -7.35 10.50 9.53
N ASP A 24 -8.47 9.91 9.09
CA ASP A 24 -8.59 9.13 7.88
C ASP A 24 -8.33 10.07 6.68
N SER A 25 -7.21 10.75 6.69
CA SER A 25 -6.66 11.31 5.48
C SER A 25 -6.13 10.12 4.70
N SER A 26 -6.93 9.63 3.75
CA SER A 26 -6.42 8.76 2.71
C SER A 26 -5.23 9.48 2.09
N GLY A 27 -4.01 9.06 2.46
CA GLY A 27 -2.80 9.63 1.91
C GLY A 27 -2.87 9.56 0.38
N ASP A 28 -2.21 10.48 -0.30
CA ASP A 28 -2.19 10.50 -1.76
C ASP A 28 -1.70 9.13 -2.28
N ILE A 29 -2.61 8.39 -2.92
CA ILE A 29 -2.33 7.08 -3.51
C ILE A 29 -1.52 7.22 -4.80
N THR A 30 -1.45 8.42 -5.41
CA THR A 30 -0.72 8.60 -6.66
C THR A 30 0.77 8.34 -6.49
N GLY A 31 1.36 7.70 -7.49
CA GLY A 31 2.76 7.32 -7.47
C GLY A 31 3.01 5.94 -8.02
N ILE A 32 4.21 5.44 -7.76
CA ILE A 32 4.65 4.12 -8.20
C ILE A 32 4.96 3.28 -6.97
N TRP A 33 4.39 2.08 -6.95
CA TRP A 33 4.36 1.22 -5.79
C TRP A 33 4.83 -0.18 -6.18
N GLN A 34 5.91 -0.67 -5.58
CA GLN A 34 6.46 -2.00 -5.83
C GLN A 34 5.93 -2.99 -4.80
N LEU A 35 5.57 -4.19 -5.25
CA LEU A 35 5.13 -5.29 -4.39
C LEU A 35 6.17 -5.60 -3.31
N GLU A 36 5.72 -5.62 -2.06
CA GLU A 36 6.57 -5.90 -0.90
C GLU A 36 6.17 -7.20 -0.21
N SER A 37 4.87 -7.38 0.04
CA SER A 37 4.35 -8.58 0.70
C SER A 37 2.89 -8.83 0.35
N GLU A 38 2.48 -10.08 0.47
CA GLU A 38 1.11 -10.52 0.32
C GLU A 38 0.73 -11.46 1.46
N THR A 39 -0.51 -11.32 1.94
CA THR A 39 -1.10 -12.26 2.89
C THR A 39 -2.47 -12.71 2.39
N VAL A 40 -2.75 -14.00 2.49
CA VAL A 40 -4.05 -14.58 2.16
C VAL A 40 -4.63 -15.20 3.43
N ASN A 41 -5.82 -14.72 3.84
CA ASN A 41 -6.47 -15.13 5.08
C ASN A 41 -5.56 -15.03 6.33
N GLY A 42 -4.72 -13.99 6.38
CA GLY A 42 -3.77 -13.74 7.46
C GLY A 42 -2.47 -14.54 7.39
N GLN A 43 -2.29 -15.40 6.39
CA GLN A 43 -1.06 -16.17 6.18
C GLN A 43 -0.17 -15.47 5.14
N SER A 44 1.09 -15.21 5.51
CA SER A 44 2.07 -14.62 4.59
C SER A 44 2.36 -15.57 3.43
N GLN A 45 2.34 -15.03 2.22
CA GLN A 45 2.70 -15.76 1.01
C GLN A 45 4.19 -15.58 0.73
N THR A 46 4.81 -16.63 0.19
CA THR A 46 6.17 -16.54 -0.32
C THR A 46 6.14 -15.86 -1.69
N ILE A 47 6.78 -14.71 -1.79
CA ILE A 47 6.93 -13.96 -3.04
C ILE A 47 8.32 -14.24 -3.58
N ASN A 48 8.42 -14.81 -4.77
CA ASN A 48 9.71 -15.11 -5.40
C ASN A 48 10.36 -13.83 -5.99
N ASP A 49 11.59 -13.93 -6.43
CA ASP A 49 12.36 -12.76 -6.92
C ASP A 49 11.81 -12.18 -8.22
N CYS A 50 11.07 -12.97 -8.98
CA CYS A 50 10.36 -12.50 -10.15
C CYS A 50 9.15 -11.64 -9.75
N GLU A 51 8.29 -12.16 -8.89
CA GLU A 51 7.09 -11.49 -8.41
C GLU A 51 7.41 -10.19 -7.66
N LYS A 52 8.51 -10.13 -6.90
CA LYS A 52 9.01 -8.90 -6.24
C LYS A 52 9.27 -7.73 -7.18
N LYS A 53 9.40 -7.98 -8.48
CA LYS A 53 9.53 -6.95 -9.51
C LYS A 53 8.19 -6.30 -9.85
N SER A 54 7.08 -6.91 -9.47
CA SER A 54 5.73 -6.38 -9.76
C SER A 54 5.53 -5.02 -9.12
N ALA A 55 4.90 -4.13 -9.87
CA ALA A 55 4.65 -2.76 -9.45
C ALA A 55 3.33 -2.25 -9.99
N VAL A 56 2.78 -1.22 -9.36
CA VAL A 56 1.61 -0.51 -9.83
C VAL A 56 1.92 0.98 -9.89
N ALA A 57 1.66 1.61 -11.04
CA ALA A 57 1.75 3.05 -11.22
C ALA A 57 0.33 3.63 -11.22
N ILE A 58 0.05 4.54 -10.31
CA ILE A 58 -1.25 5.16 -10.08
C ILE A 58 -1.13 6.65 -10.40
N THR A 59 -1.91 7.11 -11.35
CA THR A 59 -2.07 8.53 -11.70
C THR A 59 -3.49 8.97 -11.34
N GLN A 60 -3.86 10.21 -11.58
CA GLN A 60 -5.21 10.71 -11.26
C GLN A 60 -6.35 9.98 -11.98
N ASN A 61 -6.10 9.38 -13.13
CA ASN A 61 -7.14 8.79 -14.00
C ASN A 61 -6.79 7.42 -14.57
N GLN A 62 -5.66 6.83 -14.16
CA GLN A 62 -5.20 5.56 -14.70
C GLN A 62 -4.40 4.78 -13.67
N ILE A 63 -4.63 3.48 -13.64
CA ILE A 63 -3.81 2.52 -12.90
C ILE A 63 -3.13 1.61 -13.91
N THR A 64 -1.80 1.54 -13.86
CA THR A 64 -1.01 0.61 -14.68
C THR A 64 -0.35 -0.41 -13.79
N SER A 65 -0.71 -1.67 -13.96
CA SER A 65 -0.07 -2.79 -13.27
C SER A 65 1.02 -3.40 -14.13
N HIS A 66 2.21 -3.52 -13.58
CA HIS A 66 3.36 -4.20 -14.13
C HIS A 66 3.53 -5.52 -13.37
N ASN A 67 3.03 -6.61 -13.91
CA ASN A 67 3.00 -7.90 -13.25
C ASN A 67 4.12 -8.78 -13.76
N PHE A 68 4.87 -9.36 -12.83
CA PHE A 68 5.89 -10.34 -13.10
C PHE A 68 5.50 -11.67 -12.47
N SER A 69 5.60 -12.74 -13.22
CA SER A 69 5.34 -14.10 -12.74
C SER A 69 6.46 -15.03 -13.16
N GLU A 70 6.83 -15.94 -12.29
CA GLU A 70 7.81 -16.95 -12.59
C GLU A 70 7.22 -18.01 -13.51
N VAL A 71 7.95 -18.32 -14.58
CA VAL A 71 7.69 -19.47 -15.46
C VAL A 71 9.01 -20.22 -15.62
N PRO A 72 9.01 -21.52 -15.98
CA PRO A 72 10.24 -22.27 -16.14
C PRO A 72 11.25 -21.54 -17.04
N GLY A 73 12.37 -21.09 -16.45
CA GLY A 73 13.51 -20.48 -17.16
C GLY A 73 13.49 -18.96 -17.30
N PHE A 74 12.38 -18.26 -17.00
CA PHE A 74 12.34 -16.79 -17.10
C PHE A 74 11.23 -16.15 -16.29
N CYS A 75 11.32 -14.82 -16.10
CA CYS A 75 10.24 -13.99 -15.59
C CYS A 75 9.33 -13.54 -16.74
N ARG A 76 8.06 -13.95 -16.69
CA ARG A 76 7.05 -13.40 -17.61
C ARG A 76 6.61 -12.04 -17.13
N TYR A 77 6.61 -11.09 -18.04
CA TYR A 77 6.07 -9.75 -17.81
C TYR A 77 4.70 -9.58 -18.48
N ASN A 78 3.75 -8.98 -17.77
CA ASN A 78 2.45 -8.59 -18.29
C ASN A 78 2.09 -7.19 -17.78
N LYS A 79 1.65 -6.33 -18.71
CA LYS A 79 1.16 -4.99 -18.41
C LYS A 79 -0.36 -4.98 -18.52
N HIS A 80 -1.03 -4.49 -17.47
CA HIS A 80 -2.48 -4.27 -17.47
C HIS A 80 -2.76 -2.80 -17.14
N VAL A 81 -3.71 -2.22 -17.86
CA VAL A 81 -4.08 -0.80 -17.70
C VAL A 81 -5.57 -0.73 -17.42
N VAL A 82 -5.93 -0.04 -16.35
CA VAL A 82 -7.30 0.31 -16.00
C VAL A 82 -7.45 1.82 -16.17
N HIS A 83 -8.34 2.21 -17.05
CA HIS A 83 -8.71 3.61 -17.24
C HIS A 83 -9.95 3.95 -16.40
N ALA A 84 -10.16 5.24 -16.16
CA ALA A 84 -11.37 5.75 -15.51
C ALA A 84 -11.74 5.10 -14.17
N TYR A 85 -10.73 4.92 -13.30
CA TYR A 85 -11.00 4.60 -11.91
C TYR A 85 -11.34 5.88 -11.11
N LYS A 86 -11.96 5.69 -9.95
CA LYS A 86 -12.22 6.78 -8.99
C LYS A 86 -11.86 6.34 -7.57
N ILE A 87 -11.54 7.32 -6.74
CA ILE A 87 -11.36 7.13 -5.30
C ILE A 87 -12.62 7.61 -4.59
N GLU A 88 -13.24 6.74 -3.82
CA GLU A 88 -14.35 7.06 -2.94
C GLU A 88 -13.93 6.74 -1.50
N GLY A 89 -13.63 7.80 -0.72
CA GLY A 89 -13.02 7.62 0.60
C GLY A 89 -11.68 6.88 0.48
N ASN A 90 -11.56 5.75 1.15
CA ASN A 90 -10.38 4.89 1.12
C ASN A 90 -10.58 3.66 0.21
N THR A 91 -11.31 3.82 -0.89
CA THR A 91 -11.64 2.71 -1.80
C THR A 91 -11.36 3.09 -3.24
N ILE A 92 -10.61 2.24 -3.95
CA ILE A 92 -10.44 2.31 -5.40
C ILE A 92 -11.63 1.62 -6.05
N LYS A 93 -12.31 2.31 -6.96
CA LYS A 93 -13.41 1.75 -7.76
C LYS A 93 -13.12 1.95 -9.23
N SER A 94 -13.42 0.96 -10.05
CA SER A 94 -13.41 1.09 -11.51
C SER A 94 -14.80 1.24 -12.07
N ASN A 95 -14.94 2.11 -13.08
CA ASN A 95 -16.18 2.21 -13.86
C ASN A 95 -16.25 1.17 -14.98
N GLU A 96 -15.10 0.59 -15.34
CA GLU A 96 -14.99 -0.42 -16.42
C GLU A 96 -15.22 -1.83 -15.89
N ASP A 97 -14.88 -2.07 -14.63
CA ASP A 97 -14.99 -3.37 -13.95
C ASP A 97 -15.55 -3.19 -12.53
N SER A 98 -16.82 -3.54 -12.37
CA SER A 98 -17.52 -3.45 -11.08
C SER A 98 -16.94 -4.38 -10.00
N SER A 99 -16.10 -5.36 -10.37
CA SER A 99 -15.39 -6.21 -9.43
C SER A 99 -14.23 -5.49 -8.74
N ILE A 100 -13.76 -4.37 -9.30
CA ILE A 100 -12.73 -3.54 -8.68
C ILE A 100 -13.38 -2.62 -7.65
N ASN A 101 -13.32 -3.07 -6.41
CA ASN A 101 -13.76 -2.35 -5.21
C ASN A 101 -12.74 -2.67 -4.11
N LEU A 102 -11.62 -1.93 -4.11
CA LEU A 102 -10.42 -2.27 -3.34
C LEU A 102 -10.20 -1.22 -2.24
N PRO A 103 -10.53 -1.54 -0.99
CA PRO A 103 -10.12 -0.73 0.15
C PRO A 103 -8.60 -0.57 0.18
N PHE A 104 -8.12 0.62 0.52
CA PHE A 104 -6.70 0.90 0.64
C PHE A 104 -6.38 1.82 1.81
N SER A 105 -5.13 1.81 2.22
CA SER A 105 -4.56 2.80 3.12
C SER A 105 -3.14 3.15 2.69
N VAL A 106 -2.74 4.41 2.90
CA VAL A 106 -1.37 4.89 2.68
C VAL A 106 -0.80 5.34 4.00
N SER A 107 0.35 4.80 4.39
CA SER A 107 1.09 5.21 5.58
C SER A 107 2.56 5.40 5.23
N GLY A 108 3.00 6.65 5.17
CA GLY A 108 4.34 6.99 4.73
C GLY A 108 4.63 6.47 3.31
N ASN A 109 5.59 5.57 3.18
CA ASN A 109 5.97 4.96 1.92
C ASN A 109 5.32 3.59 1.66
N THR A 110 4.28 3.24 2.40
CA THR A 110 3.58 1.96 2.26
C THR A 110 2.15 2.19 1.81
N LEU A 111 1.76 1.54 0.71
CA LEU A 111 0.38 1.39 0.26
C LEU A 111 -0.07 -0.02 0.63
N THR A 112 -1.18 -0.13 1.34
CA THR A 112 -1.84 -1.40 1.64
C THR A 112 -3.17 -1.45 0.87
N VAL A 113 -3.39 -2.52 0.14
CA VAL A 113 -4.63 -2.76 -0.62
C VAL A 113 -5.26 -4.05 -0.13
N GLU A 114 -6.57 -4.04 0.08
CA GLU A 114 -7.33 -5.22 0.45
C GLU A 114 -8.22 -5.68 -0.72
N SER A 115 -8.31 -6.98 -0.90
CA SER A 115 -9.22 -7.62 -1.84
C SER A 115 -9.97 -8.76 -1.14
N VAL A 116 -11.27 -8.85 -1.36
CA VAL A 116 -12.09 -9.95 -0.85
C VAL A 116 -12.79 -10.60 -2.03
N ARG A 117 -12.57 -11.90 -2.19
CA ARG A 117 -13.21 -12.73 -3.20
C ARG A 117 -13.84 -13.95 -2.53
N GLY A 118 -15.17 -13.93 -2.40
CA GLY A 118 -15.87 -14.95 -1.63
C GLY A 118 -15.45 -14.94 -0.16
N GLN A 119 -14.84 -16.02 0.32
CA GLN A 119 -14.31 -16.12 1.69
C GLN A 119 -12.81 -15.81 1.78
N GLU A 120 -12.15 -15.56 0.68
CA GLU A 120 -10.72 -15.26 0.64
C GLU A 120 -10.48 -13.77 0.79
N LYS A 121 -9.70 -13.39 1.82
CA LYS A 121 -9.21 -12.03 2.05
C LYS A 121 -7.73 -11.99 1.74
N THR A 122 -7.37 -11.17 0.74
CA THR A 122 -5.98 -10.89 0.38
C THR A 122 -5.61 -9.47 0.79
N ILE A 123 -4.47 -9.31 1.45
CA ILE A 123 -3.88 -8.01 1.77
C ILE A 123 -2.53 -7.95 1.06
N ILE A 124 -2.38 -6.93 0.24
CA ILE A 124 -1.15 -6.69 -0.51
C ILE A 124 -0.52 -5.39 -0.01
N LYS A 125 0.75 -5.45 0.34
CA LYS A 125 1.53 -4.26 0.70
C LYS A 125 2.52 -3.94 -0.40
N TYR A 126 2.61 -2.67 -0.69
CA TYR A 126 3.53 -2.11 -1.66
C TYR A 126 4.36 -1.03 -0.99
N ARG A 127 5.60 -0.87 -1.41
CA ARG A 127 6.45 0.26 -1.04
C ARG A 127 6.56 1.26 -2.17
N LYS A 128 6.64 2.54 -1.85
CA LYS A 128 6.81 3.60 -2.84
C LYS A 128 8.20 3.52 -3.49
N ILE A 129 8.24 3.64 -4.81
CA ILE A 129 9.47 3.67 -5.59
C ILE A 129 9.46 4.87 -6.55
N THR A 130 10.64 5.21 -7.09
CA THR A 130 10.81 6.25 -8.09
C THR A 130 10.58 5.72 -9.51
N GLN A 131 10.37 6.62 -10.47
CA GLN A 131 10.31 6.26 -11.90
C GLN A 131 11.60 5.57 -12.36
N ALA A 132 12.76 6.08 -11.95
CA ALA A 132 14.05 5.47 -12.31
C ALA A 132 14.17 4.01 -11.80
N GLN A 133 13.63 3.71 -10.63
CA GLN A 133 13.59 2.34 -10.11
C GLN A 133 12.66 1.44 -10.93
N LEU A 134 11.49 1.95 -11.32
CA LEU A 134 10.59 1.21 -12.22
C LEU A 134 11.27 0.95 -13.57
N ASP A 135 11.89 1.96 -14.15
CA ASP A 135 12.58 1.83 -15.44
C ASP A 135 13.69 0.79 -15.37
N ALA A 136 14.46 0.75 -14.28
CA ALA A 136 15.47 -0.28 -14.05
C ALA A 136 14.88 -1.69 -13.96
N ILE A 137 13.72 -1.85 -13.31
CA ILE A 137 12.99 -3.12 -13.25
C ILE A 137 12.55 -3.54 -14.66
N LEU A 138 11.94 -2.61 -15.42
CA LEU A 138 11.43 -2.90 -16.76
C LEU A 138 12.55 -3.19 -17.77
N ALA A 139 13.73 -2.60 -17.60
CA ALA A 139 14.90 -2.91 -18.42
C ALA A 139 15.32 -4.39 -18.33
N THR A 140 15.00 -5.07 -17.22
CA THR A 140 15.30 -6.52 -17.07
C THR A 140 14.43 -7.40 -17.97
N VAL A 141 13.30 -6.90 -18.46
CA VAL A 141 12.40 -7.63 -19.38
C VAL A 141 12.97 -7.66 -20.78
N ASN A 142 13.54 -6.54 -21.21
CA ASN A 142 14.03 -6.36 -22.59
C ASN A 142 15.36 -7.11 -22.83
N ASN A 143 16.07 -7.52 -21.78
CA ASN A 143 17.34 -8.23 -21.86
C ASN A 143 17.21 -9.76 -21.79
N GLY A 144 15.99 -10.28 -21.55
CA GLY A 144 15.72 -11.72 -21.43
C GLY A 144 15.15 -12.39 -22.69
N GLY A 145 15.05 -11.67 -23.79
CA GLY A 145 14.52 -12.15 -25.06
C GLY A 145 15.56 -12.22 -26.16
N ASN A 146 16.51 -13.14 -26.05
CA ASN A 146 17.33 -13.69 -27.16
C ASN A 146 17.49 -15.18 -26.97
#